data_5fa865a70fd7199fa4d5bec84bbc4016
#
_entry.id   5fa865a70fd7199fa4d5bec84bbc4016
#
_cell.length_a   1.000
_cell.length_b   1.000
_cell.length_c   1.000
_cell.angle_alpha   90.00
_cell.angle_beta   90.00
_cell.angle_gamma   90.00
#
_symmetry.space_group_name_H-M   'P 1'
#
loop_
_entity.id
_entity.type
_entity.pdbx_description
1 polymer ?
#
loop_
_entity_poly.entity_id
_entity_poly.type
_entity_poly.pdbx_seq_one_letter_code
_entity_poly.pdbx_strand_id
1 'polypeptide(L)'
;MDCFIYAVEKSLDSYKFNLLHNKQVFISQLKSRNLATRIIDEGAMDESGGVHFSEYVAILSGNDDLLEKTKLENKLAVLESERLAYHRNKGNAKGKLNERTSEIEKNNVFIGRFTRDWEYLNNVAPVDAETGLRPNPLRLDSVDSDNIEILGNRLAAINQKARTEDDYMKIGTLFDFRILVRTEKTYNGDTQALQNKFMVEGLDGIKYTYHNGYIAKDPKLAVMYFINALERIPGMIEKRQKDNAELSKDLPVLQQIVADAWPKEAELKQLGEELAAVNRKIQLTLKPVDKHESGEEKKTEVEEPKLVSGSDVIPDSPGKARHVPSMEILNPVKELKKIS
;
A
#
# COMPACT_ATOMS: atom_id res chain seq x y z
N MET A 1 35.99 -51.80 8.88
CA MET A 1 36.12 -51.88 7.43
C MET A 1 36.33 -50.44 6.94
N ASP A 2 37.56 -50.12 6.54
CA ASP A 2 37.93 -48.79 6.11
C ASP A 2 37.63 -48.66 4.61
N CYS A 3 36.90 -47.60 4.22
CA CYS A 3 36.52 -47.33 2.84
C CYS A 3 37.37 -46.17 2.33
N PHE A 4 38.23 -46.42 1.36
CA PHE A 4 39.05 -45.39 0.70
C PHE A 4 38.39 -44.97 -0.59
N ILE A 5 38.19 -43.65 -0.75
CA ILE A 5 37.57 -43.05 -1.92
C ILE A 5 38.65 -42.28 -2.67
N TYR A 6 38.88 -42.66 -3.91
CA TYR A 6 39.81 -41.99 -4.82
C TYR A 6 39.06 -41.07 -5.74
N ALA A 7 39.45 -39.80 -5.80
CA ALA A 7 38.93 -38.81 -6.72
C ALA A 7 40.09 -38.08 -7.43
N VAL A 8 39.93 -37.78 -8.68
CA VAL A 8 40.91 -37.00 -9.44
C VAL A 8 40.69 -35.51 -9.12
N GLU A 9 41.75 -34.83 -8.70
CA GLU A 9 41.73 -33.40 -8.45
C GLU A 9 41.34 -32.65 -9.74
N LYS A 10 40.53 -31.64 -9.62
CA LYS A 10 40.01 -30.83 -10.76
C LYS A 10 39.16 -31.63 -11.78
N SER A 11 38.46 -32.66 -11.32
CA SER A 11 37.58 -33.49 -12.14
C SER A 11 36.10 -33.44 -11.68
N LEU A 12 35.21 -34.00 -12.52
CA LEU A 12 33.79 -34.21 -12.21
C LEU A 12 33.54 -35.11 -10.99
N ASP A 13 34.53 -35.83 -10.52
CA ASP A 13 34.39 -36.73 -9.38
C ASP A 13 34.14 -35.93 -8.09
N SER A 14 34.82 -34.81 -7.91
CA SER A 14 34.59 -33.87 -6.78
C SER A 14 33.13 -33.39 -6.72
N TYR A 15 32.52 -33.14 -7.86
CA TYR A 15 31.09 -32.78 -7.97
C TYR A 15 30.20 -33.94 -7.55
N LYS A 16 30.41 -35.13 -8.09
CA LYS A 16 29.62 -36.31 -7.74
C LYS A 16 29.68 -36.62 -6.26
N PHE A 17 30.84 -36.41 -5.62
CA PHE A 17 31.00 -36.58 -4.20
C PHE A 17 30.20 -35.60 -3.37
N ASN A 18 30.23 -34.32 -3.72
CA ASN A 18 29.42 -33.29 -3.03
C ASN A 18 27.93 -33.59 -3.17
N LEU A 19 27.47 -33.97 -4.38
CA LEU A 19 26.07 -34.32 -4.64
C LEU A 19 25.66 -35.56 -3.79
N LEU A 20 26.50 -36.59 -3.71
CA LEU A 20 26.23 -37.76 -2.92
C LEU A 20 26.26 -37.48 -1.41
N HIS A 21 27.18 -36.63 -0.96
CA HIS A 21 27.26 -36.21 0.44
C HIS A 21 26.01 -35.45 0.85
N ASN A 22 25.53 -34.48 0.06
CA ASN A 22 24.32 -33.74 0.33
C ASN A 22 23.08 -34.66 0.38
N LYS A 23 22.98 -35.61 -0.57
CA LYS A 23 21.92 -36.63 -0.51
C LYS A 23 22.01 -37.52 0.73
N GLN A 24 23.20 -37.87 1.18
CA GLN A 24 23.40 -38.66 2.39
C GLN A 24 23.00 -37.88 3.65
N VAL A 25 23.36 -36.60 3.74
CA VAL A 25 22.93 -35.69 4.83
C VAL A 25 21.41 -35.59 4.87
N PHE A 26 20.76 -35.40 3.73
CA PHE A 26 19.28 -35.35 3.61
C PHE A 26 18.63 -36.65 4.09
N ILE A 27 19.12 -37.81 3.65
CA ILE A 27 18.61 -39.11 4.07
C ILE A 27 18.81 -39.32 5.58
N SER A 28 19.96 -38.88 6.13
CA SER A 28 20.24 -38.93 7.55
C SER A 28 19.33 -38.06 8.38
N GLN A 29 19.02 -36.86 7.90
CA GLN A 29 18.05 -35.97 8.53
C GLN A 29 16.63 -36.55 8.52
N LEU A 30 16.19 -37.12 7.40
CA LEU A 30 14.93 -37.86 7.31
C LEU A 30 14.83 -39.03 8.30
N LYS A 31 15.90 -39.79 8.45
CA LYS A 31 15.96 -40.95 9.37
C LYS A 31 16.02 -40.54 10.84
N SER A 32 16.64 -39.41 11.16
CA SER A 32 16.85 -38.97 12.55
C SER A 32 15.60 -38.39 13.22
N ARG A 33 14.47 -38.22 12.51
CA ARG A 33 13.22 -37.57 12.99
C ARG A 33 13.41 -36.16 13.59
N ASN A 34 14.59 -35.60 13.52
CA ASN A 34 14.89 -34.24 13.98
C ASN A 34 14.63 -33.23 12.86
N LEU A 35 13.38 -33.14 12.43
CA LEU A 35 12.92 -32.13 11.46
C LEU A 35 12.68 -30.81 12.21
N ALA A 36 13.72 -30.01 12.38
CA ALA A 36 13.60 -28.65 12.91
C ALA A 36 12.88 -27.71 11.93
N THR A 37 12.75 -28.10 10.66
CA THR A 37 12.06 -27.34 9.62
C THR A 37 10.91 -28.17 9.03
N ARG A 38 9.74 -27.53 8.91
CA ARG A 38 8.47 -28.16 8.48
C ARG A 38 8.39 -28.43 6.97
N ILE A 39 9.33 -27.91 6.19
CA ILE A 39 9.40 -28.03 4.74
C ILE A 39 10.84 -28.39 4.38
N ILE A 40 11.02 -29.57 3.78
CA ILE A 40 12.28 -29.98 3.17
C ILE A 40 12.09 -29.72 1.67
N ASP A 41 12.73 -28.68 1.18
CA ASP A 41 12.74 -28.33 -0.23
C ASP A 41 13.94 -29.01 -0.89
N GLU A 42 13.70 -29.91 -1.86
CA GLU A 42 14.77 -30.52 -2.66
C GLU A 42 15.62 -29.48 -3.40
N GLY A 43 15.02 -28.30 -3.77
CA GLY A 43 15.73 -27.19 -4.39
C GLY A 43 16.70 -26.48 -3.45
N ALA A 44 16.45 -26.48 -2.13
CA ALA A 44 17.37 -25.92 -1.14
C ALA A 44 18.66 -26.75 -0.97
N MET A 45 18.68 -27.98 -1.45
CA MET A 45 19.89 -28.84 -1.47
C MET A 45 20.89 -28.40 -2.53
N ASP A 46 20.43 -27.75 -3.60
CA ASP A 46 21.32 -27.20 -4.63
C ASP A 46 21.79 -25.75 -4.27
N GLU A 47 21.01 -24.99 -3.47
CA GLU A 47 21.34 -23.61 -3.11
C GLU A 47 22.18 -23.44 -1.84
N SER A 48 22.08 -24.35 -0.84
CA SER A 48 22.70 -24.14 0.47
C SER A 48 24.08 -24.75 0.70
N GLY A 49 24.67 -25.39 -0.29
CA GLY A 49 26.00 -26.02 -0.18
C GLY A 49 26.54 -26.65 -1.45
N GLY A 50 25.80 -26.55 -2.54
CA GLY A 50 26.22 -26.99 -3.87
C GLY A 50 27.05 -25.90 -4.56
N VAL A 51 28.17 -26.27 -5.10
CA VAL A 51 28.97 -25.43 -5.99
C VAL A 51 28.12 -25.17 -7.25
N HIS A 52 27.89 -23.90 -7.63
CA HIS A 52 27.15 -23.58 -8.86
C HIS A 52 27.81 -24.19 -10.10
N PHE A 53 27.01 -24.52 -11.13
CA PHE A 53 27.53 -25.11 -12.37
C PHE A 53 28.71 -24.32 -12.96
N SER A 54 28.70 -23.01 -12.85
CA SER A 54 29.79 -22.13 -13.25
C SER A 54 31.08 -22.33 -12.41
N GLU A 55 30.97 -22.64 -11.12
CA GLU A 55 32.10 -23.02 -10.26
C GLU A 55 32.67 -24.39 -10.68
N TYR A 56 31.82 -25.33 -11.12
CA TYR A 56 32.30 -26.60 -11.66
C TYR A 56 33.11 -26.42 -12.94
N VAL A 57 32.61 -25.60 -13.86
CA VAL A 57 33.32 -25.29 -15.10
C VAL A 57 34.67 -24.63 -14.76
N ALA A 58 34.70 -23.75 -13.76
CA ALA A 58 35.92 -23.11 -13.30
C ALA A 58 36.92 -24.11 -12.70
N ILE A 59 36.46 -25.03 -11.83
CA ILE A 59 37.27 -26.09 -11.22
C ILE A 59 37.80 -27.05 -12.28
N LEU A 60 36.96 -27.44 -13.24
CA LEU A 60 37.34 -28.35 -14.33
C LEU A 60 38.36 -27.72 -15.30
N SER A 61 38.25 -26.41 -15.53
CA SER A 61 39.21 -25.68 -16.37
C SER A 61 40.57 -25.48 -15.71
N GLY A 62 40.66 -25.71 -14.39
CA GLY A 62 41.87 -25.47 -13.61
C GLY A 62 42.28 -24.00 -13.55
N ASN A 63 41.37 -23.09 -13.84
CA ASN A 63 41.64 -21.65 -13.84
C ASN A 63 41.06 -21.01 -12.58
N ASP A 64 41.96 -20.61 -11.66
CA ASP A 64 41.59 -20.01 -10.38
C ASP A 64 40.86 -18.65 -10.57
N ASP A 65 41.18 -17.89 -11.62
CA ASP A 65 40.52 -16.62 -11.93
C ASP A 65 39.03 -16.80 -12.29
N LEU A 66 38.66 -17.93 -12.96
CA LEU A 66 37.26 -18.26 -13.24
C LEU A 66 36.50 -18.60 -11.97
N LEU A 67 37.12 -19.28 -11.02
CA LEU A 67 36.53 -19.60 -9.73
C LEU A 67 36.31 -18.34 -8.89
N GLU A 68 37.31 -17.45 -8.87
CA GLU A 68 37.21 -16.16 -8.18
C GLU A 68 36.09 -15.28 -8.77
N LYS A 69 36.03 -15.20 -10.13
CA LYS A 69 34.95 -14.51 -10.87
C LYS A 69 33.58 -14.98 -10.42
N THR A 70 33.34 -16.29 -10.42
CA THR A 70 32.03 -16.86 -10.07
C THR A 70 31.63 -16.53 -8.63
N LYS A 71 32.58 -16.60 -7.69
CA LYS A 71 32.35 -16.22 -6.30
C LYS A 71 31.99 -14.75 -6.15
N LEU A 72 32.66 -13.86 -6.88
CA LEU A 72 32.35 -12.44 -6.89
C LEU A 72 31.00 -12.14 -7.53
N GLU A 73 30.66 -12.78 -8.65
CA GLU A 73 29.35 -12.65 -9.29
C GLU A 73 28.20 -13.07 -8.37
N ASN A 74 28.35 -14.19 -7.65
CA ASN A 74 27.34 -14.64 -6.70
C ASN A 74 27.17 -13.63 -5.54
N LYS A 75 28.26 -13.13 -4.97
CA LYS A 75 28.19 -12.12 -3.90
C LYS A 75 27.56 -10.81 -4.42
N LEU A 76 27.91 -10.39 -5.62
CA LEU A 76 27.35 -9.21 -6.26
C LEU A 76 25.84 -9.36 -6.46
N ALA A 77 25.39 -10.50 -7.00
CA ALA A 77 23.97 -10.79 -7.22
C ALA A 77 23.16 -10.75 -5.90
N VAL A 78 23.69 -11.29 -4.81
CA VAL A 78 23.06 -11.22 -3.49
C VAL A 78 22.93 -9.76 -3.03
N LEU A 79 24.01 -8.97 -3.11
CA LEU A 79 23.98 -7.57 -2.71
C LEU A 79 23.08 -6.71 -3.59
N GLU A 80 23.02 -6.95 -4.89
CA GLU A 80 22.07 -6.30 -5.80
C GLU A 80 20.62 -6.62 -5.45
N SER A 81 20.33 -7.86 -5.11
CA SER A 81 19.00 -8.28 -4.64
C SER A 81 18.63 -7.58 -3.33
N GLU A 82 19.54 -7.52 -2.36
CA GLU A 82 19.35 -6.79 -1.10
C GLU A 82 19.11 -5.28 -1.36
N ARG A 83 19.88 -4.67 -2.27
CA ARG A 83 19.72 -3.28 -2.66
C ARG A 83 18.35 -3.01 -3.27
N LEU A 84 17.88 -3.87 -4.17
CA LEU A 84 16.54 -3.77 -4.75
C LEU A 84 15.44 -3.87 -3.69
N ALA A 85 15.58 -4.82 -2.75
CA ALA A 85 14.64 -4.97 -1.63
C ALA A 85 14.64 -3.73 -0.74
N TYR A 86 15.83 -3.18 -0.43
CA TYR A 86 15.95 -1.94 0.35
C TYR A 86 15.24 -0.77 -0.33
N HIS A 87 15.51 -0.55 -1.63
CA HIS A 87 14.87 0.55 -2.36
C HIS A 87 13.36 0.39 -2.49
N ARG A 88 12.86 -0.85 -2.63
CA ARG A 88 11.42 -1.12 -2.59
C ARG A 88 10.81 -0.76 -1.24
N ASN A 89 11.46 -1.17 -0.15
CA ASN A 89 11.00 -0.85 1.21
C ASN A 89 11.03 0.66 1.48
N LYS A 90 12.08 1.34 1.04
CA LYS A 90 12.19 2.81 1.11
C LYS A 90 11.09 3.51 0.32
N GLY A 91 10.77 3.02 -0.89
CA GLY A 91 9.67 3.51 -1.71
C GLY A 91 8.31 3.35 -1.01
N ASN A 92 8.06 2.19 -0.40
CA ASN A 92 6.86 1.92 0.40
C ASN A 92 6.76 2.84 1.63
N ALA A 93 7.87 3.06 2.33
CA ALA A 93 7.92 3.97 3.47
C ALA A 93 7.62 5.42 3.06
N LYS A 94 8.16 5.88 1.92
CA LYS A 94 7.86 7.19 1.34
C LYS A 94 6.38 7.34 0.99
N GLY A 95 5.78 6.31 0.38
CA GLY A 95 4.34 6.29 0.10
C GLY A 95 3.50 6.45 1.37
N LYS A 96 3.79 5.66 2.41
CA LYS A 96 3.11 5.74 3.71
C LYS A 96 3.32 7.10 4.39
N LEU A 97 4.52 7.67 4.32
CA LEU A 97 4.82 9.00 4.87
C LEU A 97 3.93 10.07 4.23
N ASN A 98 3.85 10.09 2.90
CA ASN A 98 3.03 11.05 2.18
C ASN A 98 1.53 10.87 2.48
N GLU A 99 1.04 9.63 2.54
CA GLU A 99 -0.35 9.32 2.88
C GLU A 99 -0.72 9.85 4.28
N ARG A 100 0.09 9.53 5.31
CA ARG A 100 -0.16 9.98 6.67
C ARG A 100 -0.07 11.50 6.81
N THR A 101 0.90 12.14 6.17
CA THR A 101 1.01 13.61 6.16
C THR A 101 -0.22 14.24 5.53
N SER A 102 -0.66 13.74 4.38
CA SER A 102 -1.87 14.25 3.71
C SER A 102 -3.14 14.03 4.54
N GLU A 103 -3.24 12.92 5.27
CA GLU A 103 -4.38 12.63 6.14
C GLU A 103 -4.41 13.58 7.34
N ILE A 104 -3.26 13.86 7.97
CA ILE A 104 -3.14 14.86 9.05
C ILE A 104 -3.53 16.25 8.56
N GLU A 105 -3.08 16.65 7.37
CA GLU A 105 -3.45 17.94 6.78
C GLU A 105 -4.97 18.04 6.54
N LYS A 106 -5.58 17.01 5.98
CA LYS A 106 -7.05 16.93 5.81
C LYS A 106 -7.77 17.02 7.14
N ASN A 107 -7.31 16.28 8.15
CA ASN A 107 -7.89 16.33 9.48
C ASN A 107 -7.79 17.74 10.09
N ASN A 108 -6.65 18.41 9.94
CA ASN A 108 -6.46 19.78 10.44
C ASN A 108 -7.40 20.79 9.77
N VAL A 109 -7.64 20.64 8.46
CA VAL A 109 -8.65 21.46 7.75
C VAL A 109 -10.05 21.23 8.33
N PHE A 110 -10.44 19.98 8.59
CA PHE A 110 -11.73 19.67 9.20
C PHE A 110 -11.83 20.19 10.65
N ILE A 111 -10.78 20.02 11.44
CA ILE A 111 -10.72 20.57 12.82
C ILE A 111 -10.93 22.08 12.78
N GLY A 112 -10.27 22.81 11.89
CA GLY A 112 -10.43 24.25 11.75
C GLY A 112 -11.87 24.65 11.38
N ARG A 113 -12.54 23.90 10.49
CA ARG A 113 -13.95 24.14 10.14
C ARG A 113 -14.90 23.83 11.30
N PHE A 114 -14.70 22.70 11.98
CA PHE A 114 -15.48 22.34 13.16
C PHE A 114 -15.33 23.37 14.29
N THR A 115 -14.12 23.86 14.52
CA THR A 115 -13.85 24.86 15.56
C THR A 115 -14.60 26.16 15.26
N ARG A 116 -14.60 26.63 14.01
CA ARG A 116 -15.34 27.83 13.61
C ARG A 116 -16.87 27.68 13.81
N ASP A 117 -17.42 26.55 13.40
CA ASP A 117 -18.86 26.28 13.59
C ASP A 117 -19.21 26.18 15.08
N TRP A 118 -18.33 25.61 15.89
CA TRP A 118 -18.52 25.49 17.35
C TRP A 118 -18.40 26.84 18.05
N GLU A 119 -17.42 27.65 17.71
CA GLU A 119 -17.25 29.02 18.24
C GLU A 119 -18.45 29.89 17.88
N TYR A 120 -18.90 29.82 16.63
CA TYR A 120 -20.10 30.52 16.19
C TYR A 120 -21.32 30.07 17.01
N LEU A 121 -21.57 28.77 17.16
CA LEU A 121 -22.68 28.24 17.96
C LEU A 121 -22.62 28.73 19.41
N ASN A 122 -21.46 28.74 20.05
CA ASN A 122 -21.30 29.22 21.39
C ASN A 122 -21.61 30.71 21.57
N ASN A 123 -21.34 31.52 20.52
CA ASN A 123 -21.62 32.95 20.53
C ASN A 123 -23.12 33.23 20.36
N VAL A 124 -23.81 32.53 19.44
CA VAL A 124 -25.23 32.79 19.15
C VAL A 124 -26.19 32.04 20.04
N ALA A 125 -25.76 30.93 20.61
CA ALA A 125 -26.55 30.02 21.44
C ALA A 125 -25.77 29.59 22.68
N PRO A 126 -25.44 30.49 23.61
CA PRO A 126 -24.77 30.08 24.85
C PRO A 126 -25.66 29.09 25.63
N VAL A 127 -25.00 28.18 26.35
CA VAL A 127 -25.70 27.25 27.23
C VAL A 127 -26.28 28.06 28.41
N ASP A 128 -27.56 27.91 28.64
CA ASP A 128 -28.22 28.49 29.79
C ASP A 128 -27.68 27.86 31.09
N ALA A 129 -27.26 28.70 32.04
CA ALA A 129 -26.59 28.25 33.26
C ALA A 129 -27.53 27.49 34.24
N GLU A 130 -28.84 27.75 34.14
CA GLU A 130 -29.81 27.11 35.06
C GLU A 130 -30.32 25.80 34.49
N THR A 131 -30.62 25.76 33.20
CA THR A 131 -31.20 24.59 32.56
C THR A 131 -30.17 23.65 31.90
N GLY A 132 -28.95 24.13 31.68
CA GLY A 132 -27.91 23.39 30.99
C GLY A 132 -28.24 23.16 29.51
N LEU A 133 -29.26 23.82 28.97
CA LEU A 133 -29.70 23.64 27.58
C LEU A 133 -29.37 24.87 26.75
N ARG A 134 -29.27 24.65 25.44
CA ARG A 134 -29.15 25.74 24.45
C ARG A 134 -30.53 26.13 23.90
N PRO A 135 -30.73 27.40 23.53
CA PRO A 135 -31.91 27.80 22.77
C PRO A 135 -31.95 27.05 21.44
N ASN A 136 -33.14 26.70 21.02
CA ASN A 136 -33.36 25.99 19.73
C ASN A 136 -34.39 26.73 18.88
N PRO A 137 -34.01 27.85 18.23
CA PRO A 137 -34.90 28.67 17.40
C PRO A 137 -34.96 28.05 15.98
N LEU A 138 -35.37 26.81 15.87
CA LEU A 138 -35.58 26.17 14.58
C LEU A 138 -36.69 26.92 13.81
N ARG A 139 -36.40 27.31 12.58
CA ARG A 139 -37.38 27.89 11.63
C ARG A 139 -37.46 27.04 10.39
N LEU A 140 -38.66 26.67 10.01
CA LEU A 140 -38.92 25.93 8.77
C LEU A 140 -39.54 26.90 7.75
N ASP A 141 -39.00 26.87 6.51
CA ASP A 141 -39.41 27.81 5.43
C ASP A 141 -40.93 27.79 5.11
N SER A 142 -41.63 26.76 5.58
CA SER A 142 -43.06 26.55 5.28
C SER A 142 -43.99 26.74 6.50
N VAL A 143 -43.46 27.20 7.63
CA VAL A 143 -44.24 27.33 8.89
C VAL A 143 -43.72 28.57 9.66
N ASP A 144 -44.62 29.51 9.93
CA ASP A 144 -44.35 30.64 10.80
C ASP A 144 -44.86 30.33 12.21
N SER A 145 -44.12 29.53 12.95
CA SER A 145 -44.47 29.15 14.32
C SER A 145 -43.21 28.71 15.06
N ASP A 146 -43.10 29.11 16.32
CA ASP A 146 -42.06 28.67 17.25
C ASP A 146 -42.50 27.48 18.12
N ASN A 147 -43.69 26.94 17.88
CA ASN A 147 -44.21 25.81 18.61
C ASN A 147 -43.52 24.52 18.16
N ILE A 148 -42.82 23.86 19.10
CA ILE A 148 -42.02 22.66 18.88
C ILE A 148 -42.87 21.51 18.32
N GLU A 149 -44.13 21.37 18.75
CA GLU A 149 -45.01 20.31 18.25
C GLU A 149 -45.44 20.54 16.80
N ILE A 150 -45.75 21.81 16.44
CA ILE A 150 -46.08 22.19 15.08
C ILE A 150 -44.88 21.97 14.15
N LEU A 151 -43.68 22.39 14.56
CA LEU A 151 -42.45 22.21 13.82
C LEU A 151 -42.12 20.71 13.64
N GLY A 152 -42.25 19.90 14.69
CA GLY A 152 -41.99 18.46 14.63
C GLY A 152 -42.98 17.70 13.71
N ASN A 153 -44.26 18.04 13.77
CA ASN A 153 -45.27 17.49 12.85
C ASN A 153 -45.00 17.90 11.41
N ARG A 154 -44.51 19.14 11.19
CA ARG A 154 -44.10 19.57 9.86
C ARG A 154 -42.90 18.81 9.33
N LEU A 155 -41.89 18.54 10.15
CA LEU A 155 -40.75 17.69 9.81
C LEU A 155 -41.19 16.27 9.44
N ALA A 156 -42.13 15.69 10.18
CA ALA A 156 -42.70 14.39 9.84
C ALA A 156 -43.41 14.41 8.45
N ALA A 157 -44.15 15.47 8.16
CA ALA A 157 -44.80 15.67 6.84
C ALA A 157 -43.76 15.83 5.71
N ILE A 158 -42.66 16.56 5.95
CA ILE A 158 -41.55 16.68 5.02
C ILE A 158 -40.89 15.31 4.80
N ASN A 159 -40.65 14.52 5.86
CA ASN A 159 -40.07 13.20 5.76
C ASN A 159 -40.91 12.24 4.86
N GLN A 160 -42.21 12.35 4.88
CA GLN A 160 -43.11 11.55 4.03
C GLN A 160 -43.11 11.98 2.56
N LYS A 161 -42.99 13.30 2.32
CA LYS A 161 -43.22 13.91 0.99
C LYS A 161 -41.95 14.26 0.23
N ALA A 162 -40.81 14.50 0.93
CA ALA A 162 -39.57 14.91 0.29
C ALA A 162 -39.05 13.86 -0.67
N ARG A 163 -38.68 14.28 -1.88
CA ARG A 163 -38.03 13.49 -2.91
C ARG A 163 -37.02 14.42 -3.61
N THR A 164 -35.72 14.25 -3.30
CA THR A 164 -34.67 15.18 -3.71
C THR A 164 -33.72 14.58 -4.74
N GLU A 165 -33.97 13.36 -5.22
CA GLU A 165 -33.14 12.72 -6.27
C GLU A 165 -31.63 12.81 -6.01
N ASP A 166 -31.21 12.57 -4.76
CA ASP A 166 -29.85 12.67 -4.25
C ASP A 166 -29.30 14.11 -4.07
N ASP A 167 -30.06 15.14 -4.36
CA ASP A 167 -29.71 16.53 -4.06
C ASP A 167 -30.09 16.97 -2.65
N TYR A 168 -29.52 18.10 -2.19
CA TYR A 168 -29.84 18.69 -0.91
C TYR A 168 -30.90 19.77 -1.05
N MET A 169 -32.05 19.58 -0.41
CA MET A 169 -33.10 20.57 -0.38
C MET A 169 -33.09 21.32 0.95
N LYS A 170 -32.99 22.62 0.93
CA LYS A 170 -33.15 23.47 2.13
C LYS A 170 -34.59 23.44 2.57
N ILE A 171 -34.83 23.25 3.86
CA ILE A 171 -36.16 23.22 4.48
C ILE A 171 -36.33 24.24 5.61
N GLY A 172 -35.25 24.89 6.04
CA GLY A 172 -35.28 25.83 7.12
C GLY A 172 -33.90 26.27 7.57
N THR A 173 -33.87 26.91 8.75
CA THR A 173 -32.64 27.37 9.41
C THR A 173 -32.66 27.13 10.92
N LEU A 174 -31.49 26.95 11.49
CA LEU A 174 -31.25 26.97 12.93
C LEU A 174 -30.11 27.96 13.18
N PHE A 175 -30.41 29.14 13.73
CA PHE A 175 -29.53 30.31 13.64
C PHE A 175 -29.16 30.57 12.17
N ASP A 176 -27.87 30.72 11.83
CA ASP A 176 -27.44 30.89 10.42
C ASP A 176 -27.13 29.53 9.73
N PHE A 177 -27.22 28.42 10.47
CA PHE A 177 -27.05 27.10 9.90
C PHE A 177 -28.27 26.71 9.05
N ARG A 178 -28.04 26.20 7.86
CA ARG A 178 -29.10 25.70 6.97
C ARG A 178 -29.53 24.30 7.37
N ILE A 179 -30.84 24.07 7.44
CA ILE A 179 -31.40 22.74 7.61
C ILE A 179 -31.71 22.15 6.24
N LEU A 180 -31.12 20.99 5.97
CA LEU A 180 -31.25 20.31 4.71
C LEU A 180 -31.90 18.94 4.87
N VAL A 181 -32.58 18.50 3.81
CA VAL A 181 -33.04 17.11 3.65
C VAL A 181 -32.49 16.56 2.33
N ARG A 182 -32.12 15.28 2.34
CA ARG A 182 -31.67 14.53 1.17
C ARG A 182 -32.37 13.18 1.16
N THR A 183 -32.92 12.79 0.01
CA THR A 183 -33.51 11.46 -0.20
C THR A 183 -32.44 10.54 -0.75
N GLU A 184 -32.13 9.46 -0.05
CA GLU A 184 -31.19 8.43 -0.49
C GLU A 184 -31.94 7.15 -0.87
N LYS A 185 -31.44 6.46 -1.89
CA LYS A 185 -31.91 5.15 -2.29
C LYS A 185 -31.21 4.09 -1.42
N THR A 186 -31.98 3.36 -0.64
CA THR A 186 -31.46 2.23 0.16
C THR A 186 -31.99 0.92 -0.43
N TYR A 187 -31.12 -0.07 -0.52
CA TYR A 187 -31.48 -1.40 -0.99
C TYR A 187 -31.61 -2.33 0.20
N ASN A 188 -32.77 -2.97 0.33
CA ASN A 188 -32.99 -4.00 1.34
C ASN A 188 -33.34 -5.31 0.60
N GLY A 189 -32.31 -6.10 0.28
CA GLY A 189 -32.42 -7.18 -0.68
C GLY A 189 -32.73 -6.63 -2.08
N ASP A 190 -33.77 -7.19 -2.73
CA ASP A 190 -34.22 -6.78 -4.06
C ASP A 190 -35.18 -5.57 -4.04
N THR A 191 -35.53 -5.05 -2.85
CA THR A 191 -36.47 -3.93 -2.71
C THR A 191 -35.72 -2.62 -2.55
N GLN A 192 -35.97 -1.66 -3.45
CA GLN A 192 -35.51 -0.30 -3.35
C GLN A 192 -36.46 0.50 -2.44
N ALA A 193 -35.91 1.07 -1.36
CA ALA A 193 -36.59 1.99 -0.48
C ALA A 193 -35.98 3.39 -0.58
N LEU A 194 -36.82 4.42 -0.55
CA LEU A 194 -36.39 5.81 -0.47
C LEU A 194 -36.38 6.24 1.00
N GLN A 195 -35.26 6.81 1.45
CA GLN A 195 -35.08 7.20 2.82
C GLN A 195 -34.57 8.63 2.90
N ASN A 196 -35.26 9.47 3.68
CA ASN A 196 -34.87 10.86 3.86
C ASN A 196 -33.90 11.01 5.03
N LYS A 197 -32.82 11.76 4.80
CA LYS A 197 -31.85 12.14 5.82
C LYS A 197 -31.87 13.65 6.01
N PHE A 198 -31.94 14.04 7.28
CA PHE A 198 -31.93 15.44 7.71
C PHE A 198 -30.57 15.81 8.26
N MET A 199 -30.12 17.01 7.99
CA MET A 199 -28.82 17.46 8.41
C MET A 199 -28.78 18.98 8.62
N VAL A 200 -27.86 19.41 9.45
CA VAL A 200 -27.51 20.83 9.64
C VAL A 200 -26.25 21.11 8.84
N GLU A 201 -26.28 22.08 7.98
CA GLU A 201 -25.13 22.54 7.23
C GLU A 201 -24.43 23.67 7.95
N GLY A 202 -23.17 23.45 8.33
CA GLY A 202 -22.29 24.43 8.95
C GLY A 202 -21.92 25.57 7.99
N LEU A 203 -21.28 26.61 8.51
CA LEU A 203 -20.89 27.81 7.77
C LEU A 203 -20.01 27.49 6.56
N ASP A 204 -19.13 26.50 6.69
CA ASP A 204 -18.24 26.06 5.62
C ASP A 204 -18.77 24.82 4.85
N GLY A 205 -20.07 24.57 4.87
CA GLY A 205 -20.72 23.51 4.12
C GLY A 205 -20.58 22.11 4.68
N ILE A 206 -20.07 21.96 5.93
CA ILE A 206 -20.04 20.67 6.62
C ILE A 206 -21.46 20.27 7.02
N LYS A 207 -21.81 19.00 6.80
CA LYS A 207 -23.15 18.50 7.11
C LYS A 207 -23.13 17.67 8.39
N TYR A 208 -23.76 18.18 9.42
CA TYR A 208 -23.89 17.54 10.73
C TYR A 208 -25.17 16.73 10.80
N THR A 209 -25.10 15.51 11.31
CA THR A 209 -26.26 14.62 11.45
C THR A 209 -26.33 14.07 12.88
N TYR A 210 -27.57 13.85 13.33
CA TYR A 210 -27.86 13.10 14.54
C TYR A 210 -28.63 11.82 14.12
N HIS A 211 -28.38 10.68 14.79
CA HIS A 211 -28.98 9.38 14.42
C HIS A 211 -28.92 9.09 12.91
N ASN A 212 -27.76 9.27 12.29
CA ASN A 212 -27.54 9.06 10.83
C ASN A 212 -28.49 9.90 9.94
N GLY A 213 -29.03 10.99 10.47
CA GLY A 213 -29.94 11.87 9.74
C GLY A 213 -31.40 11.44 9.75
N TYR A 214 -31.75 10.34 10.42
CA TYR A 214 -33.14 9.93 10.55
C TYR A 214 -33.89 10.79 11.55
N ILE A 215 -35.11 11.18 11.21
CA ILE A 215 -35.95 11.98 12.09
C ILE A 215 -36.63 11.10 13.13
N ALA A 216 -36.81 11.61 14.35
CA ALA A 216 -37.58 10.92 15.37
C ALA A 216 -39.07 10.89 15.05
N LYS A 217 -39.77 9.88 15.54
CA LYS A 217 -41.23 9.82 15.47
C LYS A 217 -41.90 10.84 16.39
N ASP A 218 -41.30 11.09 17.54
CA ASP A 218 -41.73 12.11 18.48
C ASP A 218 -41.41 13.49 17.95
N PRO A 219 -42.40 14.42 17.83
CA PRO A 219 -42.19 15.75 17.29
C PRO A 219 -41.17 16.59 18.04
N LYS A 220 -41.13 16.50 19.39
CA LYS A 220 -40.20 17.26 20.20
C LYS A 220 -38.77 16.76 20.00
N LEU A 221 -38.58 15.46 19.99
CA LEU A 221 -37.25 14.87 19.71
C LEU A 221 -36.78 15.16 18.28
N ALA A 222 -37.68 15.18 17.31
CA ALA A 222 -37.35 15.52 15.93
C ALA A 222 -36.71 16.91 15.80
N VAL A 223 -37.28 17.90 16.49
CA VAL A 223 -36.76 19.27 16.53
C VAL A 223 -35.41 19.35 17.27
N MET A 224 -35.25 18.59 18.38
CA MET A 224 -34.03 18.58 19.15
C MET A 224 -32.82 17.93 18.42
N TYR A 225 -33.08 17.09 17.43
CA TYR A 225 -32.01 16.39 16.72
C TYR A 225 -31.05 17.33 15.97
N PHE A 226 -31.52 18.50 15.55
CA PHE A 226 -30.69 19.49 14.85
C PHE A 226 -29.67 20.14 15.80
N ILE A 227 -30.11 20.58 16.99
CA ILE A 227 -29.17 21.14 17.98
C ILE A 227 -28.23 20.06 18.50
N ASN A 228 -28.73 18.85 18.76
CA ASN A 228 -27.91 17.73 19.19
C ASN A 228 -26.86 17.32 18.15
N ALA A 229 -27.13 17.54 16.85
CA ALA A 229 -26.15 17.31 15.80
C ALA A 229 -24.95 18.28 15.92
N LEU A 230 -25.21 19.55 16.26
CA LEU A 230 -24.19 20.56 16.47
C LEU A 230 -23.42 20.34 17.80
N GLU A 231 -24.10 19.89 18.85
CA GLU A 231 -23.46 19.59 20.14
C GLU A 231 -22.48 18.42 20.09
N ARG A 232 -22.47 17.66 19.02
CA ARG A 232 -21.45 16.60 18.78
C ARG A 232 -20.14 17.13 18.21
N ILE A 233 -20.06 18.39 17.81
CA ILE A 233 -18.87 18.99 17.19
C ILE A 233 -17.61 18.83 18.06
N PRO A 234 -17.60 19.08 19.40
CA PRO A 234 -16.43 18.88 20.22
C PRO A 234 -15.88 17.46 20.18
N GLY A 235 -16.76 16.48 20.25
CA GLY A 235 -16.37 15.06 20.12
C GLY A 235 -15.80 14.71 18.72
N MET A 236 -16.24 15.39 17.66
CA MET A 236 -15.66 15.24 16.34
C MET A 236 -14.26 15.84 16.25
N ILE A 237 -14.03 16.98 16.89
CA ILE A 237 -12.71 17.63 16.99
C ILE A 237 -11.75 16.70 17.75
N GLU A 238 -12.16 16.26 18.95
CA GLU A 238 -11.36 15.38 19.79
C GLU A 238 -10.96 14.08 19.07
N LYS A 239 -11.91 13.46 18.39
CA LYS A 239 -11.64 12.25 17.61
C LYS A 239 -10.55 12.50 16.56
N ARG A 240 -10.67 13.57 15.76
CA ARG A 240 -9.67 13.87 14.72
C ARG A 240 -8.31 14.26 15.30
N GLN A 241 -8.29 14.94 16.44
CA GLN A 241 -7.03 15.23 17.17
C GLN A 241 -6.36 13.95 17.63
N LYS A 242 -7.13 12.98 18.14
CA LYS A 242 -6.62 11.67 18.54
C LYS A 242 -6.10 10.90 17.33
N ASP A 243 -6.84 10.87 16.22
CA ASP A 243 -6.42 10.23 14.97
C ASP A 243 -5.08 10.85 14.48
N ASN A 244 -4.94 12.18 14.51
CA ASN A 244 -3.69 12.86 14.17
C ASN A 244 -2.52 12.48 15.09
N ALA A 245 -2.79 12.37 16.41
CA ALA A 245 -1.76 11.95 17.36
C ALA A 245 -1.28 10.51 17.10
N GLU A 246 -2.18 9.62 16.68
CA GLU A 246 -1.82 8.25 16.30
C GLU A 246 -1.01 8.22 14.98
N LEU A 247 -1.46 8.94 13.96
CA LEU A 247 -0.75 9.05 12.69
C LEU A 247 0.66 9.64 12.86
N SER A 248 0.81 10.61 13.77
CA SER A 248 2.08 11.29 14.01
C SER A 248 3.14 10.41 14.68
N LYS A 249 2.75 9.34 15.37
CA LYS A 249 3.70 8.43 16.06
C LYS A 249 4.67 7.75 15.09
N ASP A 250 4.20 7.39 13.91
CA ASP A 250 5.00 6.66 12.93
C ASP A 250 5.85 7.59 12.03
N LEU A 251 5.52 8.89 11.98
CA LEU A 251 6.19 9.83 11.07
C LEU A 251 7.72 9.89 11.27
N PRO A 252 8.27 9.96 12.50
CA PRO A 252 9.72 10.04 12.69
C PRO A 252 10.45 8.81 12.15
N VAL A 253 9.88 7.62 12.38
CA VAL A 253 10.45 6.36 11.90
C VAL A 253 10.42 6.29 10.37
N LEU A 254 9.30 6.66 9.76
CA LEU A 254 9.17 6.71 8.31
C LEU A 254 10.11 7.74 7.67
N GLN A 255 10.25 8.91 8.30
CA GLN A 255 11.20 9.94 7.85
C GLN A 255 12.64 9.45 7.90
N GLN A 256 13.02 8.75 8.97
CA GLN A 256 14.36 8.17 9.10
C GLN A 256 14.62 7.14 8.00
N ILE A 257 13.69 6.18 7.79
CA ILE A 257 13.83 5.16 6.72
C ILE A 257 13.98 5.83 5.34
N VAL A 258 13.24 6.91 5.10
CA VAL A 258 13.33 7.65 3.83
C VAL A 258 14.62 8.45 3.71
N ALA A 259 15.18 8.97 4.81
CA ALA A 259 16.43 9.71 4.82
C ALA A 259 17.66 8.82 4.66
N ASP A 260 17.64 7.62 5.26
CA ASP A 260 18.76 6.71 5.30
C ASP A 260 19.23 6.27 3.90
N ALA A 261 20.55 6.14 3.73
CA ALA A 261 21.16 5.54 2.56
C ALA A 261 21.38 4.04 2.79
N TRP A 262 21.41 3.26 1.70
CA TRP A 262 21.72 1.84 1.81
C TRP A 262 23.15 1.63 2.32
N PRO A 263 23.37 0.90 3.45
CA PRO A 263 24.67 0.90 4.11
C PRO A 263 25.75 0.11 3.35
N LYS A 264 25.36 -0.79 2.44
CA LYS A 264 26.29 -1.64 1.70
C LYS A 264 26.63 -1.11 0.29
N GLU A 265 26.30 0.15 -0.04
CA GLU A 265 26.58 0.73 -1.38
C GLU A 265 28.09 0.73 -1.70
N ALA A 266 28.93 1.02 -0.70
CA ALA A 266 30.40 1.00 -0.86
C ALA A 266 30.92 -0.41 -1.13
N GLU A 267 30.40 -1.42 -0.41
CA GLU A 267 30.74 -2.83 -0.59
C GLU A 267 30.36 -3.32 -1.99
N LEU A 268 29.17 -2.99 -2.46
CA LEU A 268 28.71 -3.33 -3.80
C LEU A 268 29.64 -2.76 -4.88
N LYS A 269 30.02 -1.48 -4.72
CA LYS A 269 30.94 -0.82 -5.65
C LYS A 269 32.31 -1.50 -5.67
N GLN A 270 32.86 -1.79 -4.49
CA GLN A 270 34.15 -2.47 -4.36
C GLN A 270 34.14 -3.85 -5.04
N LEU A 271 33.11 -4.67 -4.78
CA LEU A 271 32.98 -5.98 -5.43
C LEU A 271 32.84 -5.88 -6.94
N GLY A 272 32.16 -4.83 -7.44
CA GLY A 272 32.09 -4.55 -8.87
C GLY A 272 33.46 -4.20 -9.49
N GLU A 273 34.28 -3.44 -8.78
CA GLU A 273 35.64 -3.10 -9.21
C GLU A 273 36.56 -4.35 -9.19
N GLU A 274 36.46 -5.18 -8.15
CA GLU A 274 37.18 -6.44 -8.04
C GLU A 274 36.80 -7.41 -9.19
N LEU A 275 35.51 -7.56 -9.46
CA LEU A 275 35.03 -8.39 -10.58
C LEU A 275 35.54 -7.88 -11.94
N ALA A 276 35.55 -6.57 -12.14
CA ALA A 276 36.10 -5.96 -13.35
C ALA A 276 37.61 -6.23 -13.50
N ALA A 277 38.35 -6.25 -12.40
CA ALA A 277 39.78 -6.57 -12.40
C ALA A 277 40.04 -8.05 -12.78
N VAL A 278 39.27 -8.98 -12.19
CA VAL A 278 39.36 -10.40 -12.51
C VAL A 278 38.95 -10.66 -13.97
N ASN A 279 37.91 -10.02 -14.47
CA ASN A 279 37.51 -10.14 -15.88
C ASN A 279 38.61 -9.68 -16.85
N ARG A 280 39.34 -8.59 -16.51
CA ARG A 280 40.48 -8.13 -17.32
C ARG A 280 41.60 -9.15 -17.32
N LYS A 281 41.95 -9.78 -16.17
CA LYS A 281 42.95 -10.84 -16.09
C LYS A 281 42.57 -12.02 -16.98
N ILE A 282 41.33 -12.48 -16.92
CA ILE A 282 40.83 -13.58 -17.75
C ILE A 282 40.93 -13.23 -19.24
N GLN A 283 40.56 -12.02 -19.64
CA GLN A 283 40.66 -11.58 -21.04
C GLN A 283 42.10 -11.53 -21.55
N LEU A 284 43.04 -11.16 -20.70
CA LEU A 284 44.48 -11.14 -21.06
C LEU A 284 45.04 -12.54 -21.22
N THR A 285 44.54 -13.52 -20.41
CA THR A 285 44.96 -14.91 -20.48
C THR A 285 44.37 -15.65 -21.69
N LEU A 286 43.20 -15.20 -22.19
CA LEU A 286 42.52 -15.78 -23.33
C LEU A 286 42.94 -15.20 -24.70
N LYS A 287 43.70 -14.07 -24.73
CA LYS A 287 44.26 -13.58 -26.00
C LYS A 287 45.40 -14.51 -26.43
N PRO A 288 45.30 -15.21 -27.59
CA PRO A 288 46.44 -15.96 -28.10
C PRO A 288 47.59 -14.98 -28.34
N VAL A 289 48.79 -15.39 -27.92
CA VAL A 289 50.04 -14.72 -28.34
C VAL A 289 50.20 -15.04 -29.81
N ASP A 290 49.76 -14.11 -30.68
CA ASP A 290 50.07 -14.18 -32.08
C ASP A 290 51.58 -14.00 -32.21
N LYS A 291 52.30 -15.12 -32.38
CA LYS A 291 53.64 -15.15 -32.94
C LYS A 291 53.52 -14.97 -34.46
N HIS A 292 53.99 -13.84 -34.93
CA HIS A 292 54.57 -13.52 -36.22
C HIS A 292 54.29 -14.52 -37.38
N GLU A 293 53.66 -14.01 -38.47
CA GLU A 293 54.44 -13.67 -39.68
C GLU A 293 53.57 -13.02 -40.74
N SER A 294 54.05 -11.91 -41.19
CA SER A 294 53.97 -11.26 -42.50
C SER A 294 52.91 -11.68 -43.50
N GLY A 295 52.18 -10.71 -43.99
CA GLY A 295 51.69 -10.75 -45.35
C GLY A 295 50.27 -10.26 -45.60
N GLU A 296 50.20 -9.06 -46.18
CA GLU A 296 49.16 -8.56 -47.07
C GLU A 296 47.82 -8.02 -46.53
N GLU A 297 47.73 -6.73 -46.72
CA GLU A 297 46.55 -5.90 -46.59
C GLU A 297 45.34 -6.43 -47.36
N LYS A 298 44.19 -6.58 -46.73
CA LYS A 298 42.91 -6.31 -47.35
C LYS A 298 42.01 -5.59 -46.34
N LYS A 299 41.83 -4.30 -46.63
CA LYS A 299 40.80 -3.46 -46.05
C LYS A 299 39.44 -4.10 -46.30
N THR A 300 38.73 -4.39 -45.25
CA THR A 300 37.28 -4.53 -45.30
C THR A 300 36.73 -3.68 -44.15
N GLU A 301 36.13 -2.56 -44.54
CA GLU A 301 35.33 -1.71 -43.68
C GLU A 301 34.20 -2.56 -43.06
N VAL A 302 34.14 -2.61 -41.78
CA VAL A 302 32.94 -3.07 -41.04
C VAL A 302 32.36 -1.86 -40.36
N GLU A 303 31.22 -1.44 -40.89
CA GLU A 303 30.37 -0.36 -40.35
C GLU A 303 29.97 -0.65 -38.90
N GLU A 304 30.19 0.36 -38.03
CA GLU A 304 29.60 0.45 -36.72
C GLU A 304 28.08 0.68 -36.84
N PRO A 305 27.23 0.00 -36.05
CA PRO A 305 25.84 0.37 -36.00
C PRO A 305 25.64 1.64 -35.19
N LYS A 306 25.29 2.72 -35.87
CA LYS A 306 24.83 3.98 -35.31
C LYS A 306 23.57 3.75 -34.48
N LEU A 307 23.61 4.21 -33.21
CA LEU A 307 22.44 4.50 -32.41
C LEU A 307 21.58 5.56 -33.12
N VAL A 308 20.42 5.16 -33.59
CA VAL A 308 19.40 6.07 -34.09
C VAL A 308 18.49 6.48 -32.92
N SER A 309 18.63 7.72 -32.50
CA SER A 309 17.61 8.43 -31.75
C SER A 309 16.50 8.84 -32.72
N GLY A 310 15.35 8.22 -32.59
CA GLY A 310 14.17 8.53 -33.40
C GLY A 310 12.96 8.69 -32.52
N SER A 311 12.63 9.93 -32.23
CA SER A 311 11.27 10.37 -31.90
C SER A 311 10.45 10.31 -33.18
N ASP A 312 9.41 9.46 -33.23
CA ASP A 312 8.30 9.69 -34.16
C ASP A 312 7.04 8.93 -33.74
N VAL A 313 6.05 9.72 -33.36
CA VAL A 313 4.63 9.72 -33.75
C VAL A 313 3.94 8.35 -33.93
N ILE A 314 3.06 8.02 -32.98
CA ILE A 314 2.05 6.97 -33.08
C ILE A 314 0.85 7.49 -33.88
N PRO A 315 0.40 6.82 -34.94
CA PRO A 315 -0.94 7.03 -35.48
C PRO A 315 -1.96 6.10 -34.81
N ASP A 316 -3.04 6.74 -34.40
CA ASP A 316 -4.28 6.19 -33.91
C ASP A 316 -4.93 5.23 -34.93
N SER A 317 -5.36 4.03 -34.50
CA SER A 317 -6.46 3.31 -35.15
C SER A 317 -7.04 2.21 -34.24
N PRO A 318 -8.37 2.02 -34.22
CA PRO A 318 -9.11 1.31 -33.20
C PRO A 318 -9.29 -0.17 -33.53
N GLY A 319 -8.96 -1.05 -32.60
CA GLY A 319 -9.09 -2.49 -32.80
C GLY A 319 -9.35 -3.30 -31.55
N LYS A 320 -10.63 -3.55 -31.28
CA LYS A 320 -11.24 -4.71 -30.58
C LYS A 320 -10.63 -5.17 -29.26
N ALA A 321 -11.30 -4.80 -28.18
CA ALA A 321 -11.20 -5.39 -26.85
C ALA A 321 -11.37 -6.91 -26.89
N ARG A 322 -10.35 -7.66 -26.46
CA ARG A 322 -10.48 -9.06 -26.07
C ARG A 322 -10.86 -9.11 -24.60
N HIS A 323 -12.03 -9.64 -24.35
CA HIS A 323 -12.58 -9.98 -23.05
C HIS A 323 -11.66 -10.98 -22.34
N VAL A 324 -11.09 -10.58 -21.19
CA VAL A 324 -10.39 -11.48 -20.28
C VAL A 324 -11.35 -11.76 -19.13
N PRO A 325 -11.69 -13.02 -18.82
CA PRO A 325 -12.60 -13.33 -17.70
C PRO A 325 -11.91 -13.05 -16.36
N SER A 326 -12.58 -12.32 -15.50
CA SER A 326 -12.20 -12.06 -14.11
C SER A 326 -12.17 -13.38 -13.33
N MET A 327 -11.02 -13.71 -12.74
CA MET A 327 -10.93 -14.74 -11.70
C MET A 327 -11.56 -14.19 -10.42
N GLU A 328 -12.68 -14.75 -10.00
CA GLU A 328 -13.25 -14.58 -8.67
C GLU A 328 -12.31 -15.23 -7.65
N ILE A 329 -11.77 -14.38 -6.76
CA ILE A 329 -11.07 -14.85 -5.57
C ILE A 329 -12.14 -15.29 -4.57
N LEU A 330 -12.35 -16.58 -4.43
CA LEU A 330 -13.15 -17.21 -3.38
C LEU A 330 -12.53 -16.90 -2.00
N ASN A 331 -13.29 -16.20 -1.18
CA ASN A 331 -12.97 -15.88 0.19
C ASN A 331 -13.38 -17.04 1.12
N PRO A 332 -12.47 -17.78 1.80
CA PRO A 332 -12.81 -18.97 2.58
C PRO A 332 -13.11 -18.65 4.07
N VAL A 333 -13.99 -17.70 4.37
CA VAL A 333 -14.39 -17.42 5.77
C VAL A 333 -15.92 -17.28 5.90
N LYS A 334 -16.68 -18.22 5.40
CA LYS A 334 -18.12 -18.31 5.73
C LYS A 334 -18.69 -19.72 5.71
N GLU A 335 -18.00 -20.70 6.30
CA GLU A 335 -18.66 -21.97 6.63
C GLU A 335 -18.12 -22.56 7.93
N LEU A 336 -18.49 -21.98 9.06
CA LEU A 336 -18.39 -22.63 10.36
C LEU A 336 -19.36 -21.96 11.35
N LYS A 337 -20.66 -22.04 11.06
CA LYS A 337 -21.74 -21.85 12.07
C LYS A 337 -23.05 -22.47 11.59
N LYS A 338 -23.06 -23.79 11.54
CA LYS A 338 -24.29 -24.60 11.60
C LYS A 338 -23.89 -26.03 11.97
N ILE A 339 -23.71 -26.27 13.23
CA ILE A 339 -23.90 -27.55 13.93
C ILE A 339 -23.68 -27.22 15.42
N SER A 340 -24.71 -26.89 16.11
CA SER A 340 -25.10 -27.22 17.50
C SER A 340 -26.43 -26.59 17.76
#